data_819f18cacfed6094f24b1f1803132612
#
_entry.id   819f18cacfed6094f24b1f1803132612
#
_cell.length_a   1.000
_cell.length_b   1.000
_cell.length_c   1.000
_cell.angle_alpha   90.00
_cell.angle_beta   90.00
_cell.angle_gamma   90.00
#
_symmetry.space_group_name_H-M   'P 1'
#
loop_
_entity.id
_entity.type
_entity.pdbx_description
1 polymer ?
#
loop_
_entity_poly.entity_id
_entity_poly.type
_entity_poly.pdbx_seq_one_letter_code
_entity_poly.pdbx_strand_id
1 'polypeptide(L)'
;MFRNSPCKHLVSALLLAAMCLALFAGCKPKEPTEETTTTPVKVNESYLEELKEKGQIVVGVKTDVPELSYYDEETGEWSGLEVELAYNIGCELFGVNRSELGDKVKLVGVTVADREEKLRNGDIDLMLATYTKTKERAKEFALSDSYYTSYIGLMVRYTPEDSNSLGTTNIKSLADLDGKIVGVARNSTTRHDMVEYIATANQLKVSPQFASYSSYDALYKALKKGDIDVIAVDVSILNGYDDASTKILPDRFAGQHYGAAVLPENAKLLDVVNKVIGG
;
A
#
# COMPACT_ATOMS: atom_id res chain seq x y z
N MET A 1 -58.08 -9.74 -60.72
CA MET A 1 -58.80 -10.97 -61.14
C MET A 1 -58.46 -12.07 -60.19
N PHE A 2 -59.47 -12.55 -59.43
CA PHE A 2 -59.62 -13.83 -58.67
C PHE A 2 -58.60 -14.13 -57.54
N ARG A 3 -59.05 -14.00 -56.29
CA ARG A 3 -59.88 -14.91 -55.43
C ARG A 3 -59.22 -16.24 -55.17
N ASN A 4 -58.83 -16.63 -53.95
CA ASN A 4 -59.65 -17.12 -52.83
C ASN A 4 -58.74 -17.56 -51.67
N SER A 5 -59.09 -17.19 -50.48
CA SER A 5 -58.92 -17.95 -49.22
C SER A 5 -59.63 -19.34 -49.31
N PRO A 6 -59.60 -20.23 -48.30
CA PRO A 6 -59.33 -20.02 -46.86
C PRO A 6 -58.75 -21.21 -46.06
N CYS A 7 -58.35 -20.88 -44.86
CA CYS A 7 -58.71 -21.59 -43.64
C CYS A 7 -58.80 -23.13 -43.63
N LYS A 8 -57.82 -23.76 -42.96
CA LYS A 8 -57.97 -25.05 -42.22
C LYS A 8 -56.59 -25.47 -41.67
N HIS A 9 -56.14 -24.99 -40.59
CA HIS A 9 -55.13 -25.61 -39.68
C HIS A 9 -55.00 -24.80 -38.40
N LEU A 10 -56.15 -24.59 -37.74
CA LEU A 10 -56.18 -23.82 -36.47
C LEU A 10 -56.85 -24.65 -35.37
N VAL A 11 -56.51 -25.92 -35.22
CA VAL A 11 -57.04 -26.76 -34.10
C VAL A 11 -56.02 -27.76 -33.58
N SER A 12 -54.81 -27.88 -34.13
CA SER A 12 -53.82 -28.91 -33.64
C SER A 12 -52.64 -28.35 -32.83
N ALA A 13 -52.58 -27.04 -32.54
CA ALA A 13 -51.46 -26.42 -31.82
C ALA A 13 -51.76 -26.09 -30.35
N LEU A 14 -52.93 -26.45 -29.80
CA LEU A 14 -53.35 -26.08 -28.43
C LEU A 14 -53.32 -27.21 -27.42
N LEU A 15 -52.83 -28.42 -27.77
CA LEU A 15 -52.77 -29.55 -26.89
C LEU A 15 -51.35 -30.07 -26.54
N LEU A 16 -50.28 -29.38 -27.04
CA LEU A 16 -48.90 -29.68 -26.70
C LEU A 16 -48.22 -28.64 -25.80
N ALA A 17 -48.90 -27.54 -25.45
CA ALA A 17 -48.35 -26.49 -24.60
C ALA A 17 -48.66 -26.68 -23.09
N ALA A 18 -49.40 -27.69 -22.70
CA ALA A 18 -49.83 -27.91 -21.30
C ALA A 18 -49.02 -28.97 -20.55
N MET A 19 -47.98 -29.59 -21.16
CA MET A 19 -47.23 -30.69 -20.54
C MET A 19 -45.75 -30.39 -20.29
N CYS A 20 -45.27 -29.15 -20.52
CA CYS A 20 -43.88 -28.74 -20.24
C CYS A 20 -43.72 -27.74 -19.07
N LEU A 21 -44.79 -27.50 -18.28
CA LEU A 21 -44.71 -26.52 -17.15
C LEU A 21 -44.54 -27.13 -15.76
N ALA A 22 -44.17 -28.42 -15.65
CA ALA A 22 -44.11 -29.10 -14.35
C ALA A 22 -42.70 -29.63 -13.97
N LEU A 23 -41.61 -29.22 -14.61
CA LEU A 23 -40.23 -29.70 -14.31
C LEU A 23 -39.17 -28.58 -14.06
N PHE A 24 -39.58 -27.35 -13.78
CA PHE A 24 -38.67 -26.30 -13.28
C PHE A 24 -38.97 -25.87 -11.86
N ALA A 25 -39.14 -26.84 -10.95
CA ALA A 25 -39.10 -26.58 -9.54
C ALA A 25 -37.81 -27.14 -8.96
N GLY A 26 -36.82 -26.25 -8.68
CA GLY A 26 -35.77 -26.54 -7.72
C GLY A 26 -34.39 -26.85 -8.24
N CYS A 27 -33.72 -25.89 -8.90
CA CYS A 27 -32.28 -25.73 -8.77
C CYS A 27 -31.99 -24.23 -8.68
N LYS A 28 -31.90 -23.71 -7.45
CA LYS A 28 -31.17 -22.48 -7.21
C LYS A 28 -29.71 -22.78 -7.56
N PRO A 29 -29.03 -21.94 -8.35
CA PRO A 29 -27.60 -22.05 -8.49
C PRO A 29 -27.00 -21.82 -7.09
N LYS A 30 -26.32 -22.82 -6.57
CA LYS A 30 -25.47 -22.68 -5.40
C LYS A 30 -24.32 -21.75 -5.85
N GLU A 31 -24.31 -20.52 -5.36
CA GLU A 31 -23.11 -19.67 -5.46
C GLU A 31 -21.91 -20.51 -4.99
N PRO A 32 -20.80 -20.51 -5.73
CA PRO A 32 -19.59 -21.11 -5.25
C PRO A 32 -19.12 -20.27 -4.05
N THR A 33 -19.43 -20.73 -2.85
CA THR A 33 -18.70 -20.32 -1.66
C THR A 33 -17.28 -20.84 -1.88
N GLU A 34 -16.38 -20.00 -2.38
CA GLU A 34 -14.95 -20.22 -2.19
C GLU A 34 -14.69 -20.18 -0.67
N GLU A 35 -14.83 -21.31 -0.02
CA GLU A 35 -14.16 -21.55 1.24
C GLU A 35 -12.65 -21.54 0.92
N THR A 36 -12.05 -20.37 1.05
CA THR A 36 -10.60 -20.25 1.17
C THR A 36 -10.25 -20.94 2.49
N THR A 37 -10.00 -22.22 2.45
CA THR A 37 -9.39 -22.98 3.56
C THR A 37 -7.96 -22.45 3.70
N THR A 38 -7.81 -21.33 4.38
CA THR A 38 -6.51 -20.90 4.90
C THR A 38 -6.18 -21.86 6.02
N THR A 39 -5.29 -22.81 5.75
CA THR A 39 -4.67 -23.62 6.82
C THR A 39 -4.13 -22.64 7.87
N PRO A 40 -4.50 -22.78 9.16
CA PRO A 40 -3.98 -21.88 10.19
C PRO A 40 -2.45 -21.93 10.17
N VAL A 41 -1.81 -20.76 10.01
CA VAL A 41 -0.35 -20.67 10.10
C VAL A 41 0.03 -21.03 11.54
N LYS A 42 0.93 -22.01 11.69
CA LYS A 42 1.45 -22.38 13.01
C LYS A 42 2.47 -21.35 13.45
N VAL A 43 2.14 -20.60 14.49
CA VAL A 43 3.08 -19.61 15.09
C VAL A 43 4.27 -20.34 15.70
N ASN A 44 5.48 -19.82 15.42
CA ASN A 44 6.74 -20.27 16.03
C ASN A 44 6.88 -19.62 17.42
N GLU A 45 6.48 -20.34 18.45
CA GLU A 45 6.53 -19.87 19.84
C GLU A 45 7.98 -19.63 20.32
N SER A 46 8.97 -20.30 19.70
CA SER A 46 10.40 -20.18 20.07
C SER A 46 11.14 -19.06 19.31
N TYR A 47 10.48 -18.36 18.38
CA TYR A 47 11.16 -17.40 17.48
C TYR A 47 11.95 -16.31 18.22
N LEU A 48 11.41 -15.79 19.32
CA LEU A 48 12.14 -14.80 20.14
C LEU A 48 13.42 -15.36 20.74
N GLU A 49 13.39 -16.60 21.21
CA GLU A 49 14.56 -17.27 21.75
C GLU A 49 15.60 -17.57 20.66
N GLU A 50 15.14 -17.98 19.47
CA GLU A 50 16.02 -18.19 18.31
C GLU A 50 16.76 -16.88 17.93
N LEU A 51 16.07 -15.72 17.93
CA LEU A 51 16.70 -14.42 17.69
C LEU A 51 17.71 -14.06 18.79
N LYS A 52 17.38 -14.35 20.06
CA LYS A 52 18.29 -14.11 21.19
C LYS A 52 19.52 -15.00 21.12
N GLU A 53 19.37 -16.28 20.76
CA GLU A 53 20.49 -17.22 20.56
C GLU A 53 21.34 -16.80 19.36
N LYS A 54 20.75 -16.38 18.27
CA LYS A 54 21.45 -15.79 17.11
C LYS A 54 22.18 -14.49 17.47
N GLY A 55 21.72 -13.78 18.51
CA GLY A 55 22.29 -12.54 18.99
C GLY A 55 22.05 -11.33 18.06
N GLN A 56 21.20 -11.45 17.05
CA GLN A 56 20.95 -10.40 16.07
C GLN A 56 19.55 -10.50 15.49
N ILE A 57 18.93 -9.32 15.28
CA ILE A 57 17.71 -9.13 14.46
C ILE A 57 18.06 -8.32 13.21
N VAL A 58 17.53 -8.71 12.06
CA VAL A 58 17.70 -7.99 10.78
C VAL A 58 16.41 -7.20 10.49
N VAL A 59 16.52 -5.88 10.44
CA VAL A 59 15.38 -4.98 10.25
C VAL A 59 15.47 -4.30 8.90
N GLY A 60 14.45 -4.50 8.06
CA GLY A 60 14.30 -3.81 6.79
C GLY A 60 13.72 -2.42 6.99
N VAL A 61 14.46 -1.38 6.58
CA VAL A 61 14.09 0.03 6.69
C VAL A 61 14.29 0.74 5.36
N LYS A 62 13.57 1.83 5.12
CA LYS A 62 13.75 2.65 3.92
C LYS A 62 15.10 3.39 3.97
N THR A 63 15.65 3.70 2.80
CA THR A 63 16.87 4.51 2.68
C THR A 63 16.60 5.92 2.19
N ASP A 64 15.38 6.18 1.74
CA ASP A 64 15.01 7.33 0.92
C ASP A 64 13.82 8.14 1.50
N VAL A 65 13.55 8.02 2.81
CA VAL A 65 12.46 8.77 3.48
C VAL A 65 13.02 9.54 4.67
N PRO A 66 13.55 10.75 4.47
CA PRO A 66 14.01 11.61 5.57
C PRO A 66 12.97 11.74 6.69
N GLU A 67 13.41 11.88 7.94
CA GLU A 67 12.61 11.89 9.18
C GLU A 67 12.01 10.55 9.60
N LEU A 68 11.70 9.64 8.66
CA LEU A 68 11.19 8.31 8.99
C LEU A 68 12.30 7.26 8.95
N SER A 69 12.98 7.12 7.80
CA SER A 69 14.06 6.16 7.61
C SER A 69 14.95 6.61 6.44
N TYR A 70 16.13 7.05 6.75
CA TYR A 70 17.07 7.61 5.78
C TYR A 70 18.48 7.07 6.02
N TYR A 71 19.17 6.77 4.92
CA TYR A 71 20.58 6.41 4.93
C TYR A 71 21.38 7.49 4.19
N ASP A 72 22.29 8.11 4.90
CA ASP A 72 23.21 9.07 4.33
C ASP A 72 24.42 8.34 3.75
N GLU A 73 24.54 8.34 2.43
CA GLU A 73 25.65 7.67 1.72
C GLU A 73 27.01 8.33 1.96
N GLU A 74 27.04 9.62 2.31
CA GLU A 74 28.28 10.36 2.54
C GLU A 74 28.86 10.05 3.92
N THR A 75 28.02 9.95 4.93
CA THR A 75 28.44 9.68 6.33
C THR A 75 28.34 8.19 6.69
N GLY A 76 27.55 7.42 5.97
CA GLY A 76 27.25 6.03 6.30
C GLY A 76 26.28 5.87 7.49
N GLU A 77 25.56 6.93 7.86
CA GLU A 77 24.70 6.95 9.02
C GLU A 77 23.23 6.73 8.66
N TRP A 78 22.55 6.01 9.55
CA TRP A 78 21.09 5.84 9.51
C TRP A 78 20.42 6.82 10.45
N SER A 79 19.26 7.35 10.04
CA SER A 79 18.47 8.28 10.85
C SER A 79 16.98 8.14 10.61
N GLY A 80 16.18 8.64 11.55
CA GLY A 80 14.72 8.74 11.45
C GLY A 80 13.97 7.86 12.45
N LEU A 81 12.65 8.09 12.52
CA LEU A 81 11.76 7.46 13.50
C LEU A 81 11.79 5.92 13.43
N GLU A 82 11.74 5.34 12.23
CA GLU A 82 11.72 3.89 12.03
C GLU A 82 13.07 3.25 12.40
N VAL A 83 14.16 3.99 12.21
CA VAL A 83 15.50 3.58 12.63
C VAL A 83 15.60 3.55 14.15
N GLU A 84 15.14 4.60 14.83
CA GLU A 84 15.10 4.65 16.30
C GLU A 84 14.16 3.57 16.86
N LEU A 85 13.02 3.33 16.21
CA LEU A 85 12.10 2.26 16.59
C LEU A 85 12.76 0.89 16.46
N ALA A 86 13.52 0.63 15.39
CA ALA A 86 14.27 -0.62 15.21
C ALA A 86 15.26 -0.87 16.34
N TYR A 87 15.99 0.16 16.73
CA TYR A 87 16.95 0.04 17.83
C TYR A 87 16.26 -0.15 19.19
N ASN A 88 15.15 0.53 19.46
CA ASN A 88 14.39 0.35 20.69
C ASN A 88 13.79 -1.06 20.78
N ILE A 89 13.30 -1.61 19.64
CA ILE A 89 12.85 -3.00 19.57
C ILE A 89 14.01 -3.96 19.86
N GLY A 90 15.19 -3.68 19.34
CA GLY A 90 16.40 -4.48 19.67
C GLY A 90 16.75 -4.41 21.15
N CYS A 91 16.71 -3.23 21.78
CA CYS A 91 16.95 -3.08 23.22
C CYS A 91 15.95 -3.91 24.04
N GLU A 92 14.66 -3.85 23.71
CA GLU A 92 13.63 -4.63 24.39
C GLU A 92 13.80 -6.14 24.15
N LEU A 93 14.07 -6.57 22.91
CA LEU A 93 14.25 -7.97 22.55
C LEU A 93 15.42 -8.62 23.29
N PHE A 94 16.56 -7.93 23.33
CA PHE A 94 17.80 -8.47 23.94
C PHE A 94 17.97 -8.11 25.41
N GLY A 95 17.09 -7.27 25.97
CA GLY A 95 17.16 -6.84 27.38
C GLY A 95 18.40 -6.00 27.68
N VAL A 96 18.84 -5.14 26.76
CA VAL A 96 20.06 -4.33 26.87
C VAL A 96 19.76 -2.85 26.68
N ASN A 97 20.63 -1.98 27.19
CA ASN A 97 20.56 -0.54 26.91
C ASN A 97 21.09 -0.21 25.51
N ARG A 98 20.76 0.98 25.01
CA ARG A 98 21.22 1.46 23.70
C ARG A 98 22.74 1.39 23.49
N SER A 99 23.50 1.73 24.53
CA SER A 99 24.98 1.67 24.51
C SER A 99 25.56 0.25 24.44
N GLU A 100 24.77 -0.75 24.83
CA GLU A 100 25.14 -2.17 24.85
C GLU A 100 24.59 -2.94 23.63
N LEU A 101 23.81 -2.27 22.78
CA LEU A 101 23.13 -2.89 21.65
C LEU A 101 24.14 -3.43 20.61
N GLY A 102 25.23 -2.68 20.33
CA GLY A 102 26.24 -3.08 19.36
C GLY A 102 25.64 -3.50 18.02
N ASP A 103 26.08 -4.66 17.50
CA ASP A 103 25.63 -5.23 16.22
C ASP A 103 24.37 -6.10 16.33
N LYS A 104 23.64 -6.04 17.46
CA LYS A 104 22.43 -6.85 17.69
C LYS A 104 21.28 -6.45 16.78
N VAL A 105 21.26 -5.23 16.29
CA VAL A 105 20.31 -4.76 15.27
C VAL A 105 21.08 -4.48 13.99
N LYS A 106 20.78 -5.25 12.95
CA LYS A 106 21.29 -5.02 11.59
C LYS A 106 20.23 -4.36 10.74
N LEU A 107 20.46 -3.14 10.31
CA LEU A 107 19.58 -2.45 9.36
C LEU A 107 19.91 -2.87 7.93
N VAL A 108 18.86 -3.13 7.14
CA VAL A 108 18.94 -3.49 5.72
C VAL A 108 18.06 -2.55 4.93
N GLY A 109 18.65 -1.84 3.96
CA GLY A 109 17.90 -0.97 3.06
C GLY A 109 16.89 -1.75 2.21
N VAL A 110 15.64 -1.28 2.21
CA VAL A 110 14.58 -1.82 1.36
C VAL A 110 13.93 -0.70 0.54
N THR A 111 13.46 -1.05 -0.64
CA THR A 111 12.63 -0.18 -1.47
C THR A 111 11.15 -0.46 -1.26
N VAL A 112 10.28 0.45 -1.69
CA VAL A 112 8.83 0.20 -1.71
C VAL A 112 8.48 -1.01 -2.58
N ALA A 113 9.32 -1.34 -3.57
CA ALA A 113 9.07 -2.42 -4.52
C ALA A 113 9.50 -3.81 -4.01
N ASP A 114 10.55 -3.91 -3.18
CA ASP A 114 11.17 -5.18 -2.78
C ASP A 114 10.99 -5.55 -1.29
N ARG A 115 10.52 -4.64 -0.44
CA ARG A 115 10.41 -4.85 1.01
C ARG A 115 9.61 -6.09 1.41
N GLU A 116 8.51 -6.38 0.70
CA GLU A 116 7.68 -7.56 0.97
C GLU A 116 8.39 -8.85 0.55
N GLU A 117 9.08 -8.84 -0.59
CA GLU A 117 9.84 -9.99 -1.07
C GLU A 117 11.00 -10.33 -0.11
N LYS A 118 11.74 -9.32 0.35
CA LYS A 118 12.81 -9.53 1.34
C LYS A 118 12.30 -10.11 2.65
N LEU A 119 11.11 -9.70 3.10
CA LEU A 119 10.49 -10.29 4.29
C LEU A 119 10.07 -11.75 4.03
N ARG A 120 9.43 -12.05 2.88
CA ARG A 120 9.03 -13.43 2.53
C ARG A 120 10.22 -14.37 2.40
N ASN A 121 11.35 -13.88 1.89
CA ASN A 121 12.57 -14.68 1.71
C ASN A 121 13.38 -14.86 3.01
N GLY A 122 13.03 -14.15 4.10
CA GLY A 122 13.79 -14.17 5.33
C GLY A 122 15.11 -13.37 5.26
N ASP A 123 15.26 -12.48 4.27
CA ASP A 123 16.39 -11.55 4.19
C ASP A 123 16.34 -10.51 5.31
N ILE A 124 15.14 -10.25 5.83
CA ILE A 124 14.85 -9.43 7.01
C ILE A 124 13.88 -10.16 7.94
N ASP A 125 14.06 -10.00 9.23
CA ASP A 125 13.22 -10.59 10.28
C ASP A 125 11.99 -9.70 10.57
N LEU A 126 12.16 -8.37 10.44
CA LEU A 126 11.18 -7.33 10.73
C LEU A 126 11.21 -6.26 9.64
N MET A 127 10.06 -5.80 9.19
CA MET A 127 9.93 -4.67 8.26
C MET A 127 9.37 -3.44 8.96
N LEU A 128 10.13 -2.33 8.96
CA LEU A 128 9.75 -0.98 9.39
C LEU A 128 10.03 -0.04 8.20
N ALA A 129 9.07 0.11 7.31
CA ALA A 129 9.33 0.70 5.99
C ALA A 129 8.12 1.46 5.42
N THR A 130 7.56 2.42 6.18
CA THR A 130 6.36 3.18 5.80
C THR A 130 5.25 2.25 5.30
N TYR A 131 4.99 1.16 6.04
CA TYR A 131 4.12 0.10 5.58
C TYR A 131 2.69 0.28 6.05
N THR A 132 1.82 0.78 5.18
CA THR A 132 0.40 0.98 5.46
C THR A 132 -0.28 -0.34 5.77
N LYS A 133 -0.97 -0.43 6.91
CA LYS A 133 -1.76 -1.57 7.32
C LYS A 133 -3.03 -1.65 6.47
N THR A 134 -3.25 -2.77 5.78
CA THR A 134 -4.48 -3.07 5.05
C THR A 134 -4.97 -4.48 5.36
N LYS A 135 -6.24 -4.75 5.05
CA LYS A 135 -6.81 -6.11 5.21
C LYS A 135 -6.13 -7.12 4.29
N GLU A 136 -5.72 -6.69 3.09
CA GLU A 136 -5.02 -7.52 2.12
C GLU A 136 -3.65 -7.91 2.64
N ARG A 137 -2.87 -6.94 3.13
CA ARG A 137 -1.54 -7.16 3.73
C ARG A 137 -1.61 -8.03 4.99
N ALA A 138 -2.67 -7.88 5.79
CA ALA A 138 -2.90 -8.70 6.97
C ALA A 138 -3.23 -10.17 6.65
N LYS A 139 -3.53 -10.53 5.40
CA LYS A 139 -3.66 -11.93 4.96
C LYS A 139 -2.31 -12.60 4.71
N GLU A 140 -1.28 -11.81 4.39
CA GLU A 140 0.06 -12.28 4.03
C GLU A 140 1.07 -12.11 5.15
N PHE A 141 0.92 -11.08 5.98
CA PHE A 141 1.86 -10.71 7.05
C PHE A 141 1.14 -10.49 8.37
N ALA A 142 1.79 -10.77 9.47
CA ALA A 142 1.36 -10.30 10.77
C ALA A 142 1.79 -8.84 10.93
N LEU A 143 0.86 -7.97 11.34
CA LEU A 143 1.06 -6.51 11.43
C LEU A 143 0.94 -6.03 12.88
N SER A 144 1.83 -5.14 13.28
CA SER A 144 1.82 -4.49 14.60
C SER A 144 0.67 -3.50 14.76
N ASP A 145 0.55 -2.91 15.93
CA ASP A 145 -0.16 -1.65 16.13
C ASP A 145 0.47 -0.55 15.27
N SER A 146 -0.28 0.55 15.06
CA SER A 146 0.20 1.64 14.23
C SER A 146 1.17 2.52 15.02
N TYR A 147 2.38 2.74 14.49
CA TYR A 147 3.37 3.65 15.08
C TYR A 147 3.34 5.05 14.47
N TYR A 148 2.68 5.24 13.32
CA TYR A 148 2.60 6.52 12.64
C TYR A 148 1.34 6.60 11.78
N THR A 149 0.83 7.82 11.57
CA THR A 149 -0.29 8.07 10.67
C THR A 149 0.06 9.20 9.71
N SER A 150 -0.05 8.93 8.42
CA SER A 150 0.08 9.89 7.33
C SER A 150 -1.20 9.96 6.51
N TYR A 151 -1.17 10.72 5.42
CA TYR A 151 -2.25 10.83 4.42
C TYR A 151 -1.61 10.89 3.05
N ILE A 152 -2.28 10.43 2.01
CA ILE A 152 -1.84 10.65 0.63
C ILE A 152 -1.95 12.15 0.35
N GLY A 153 -0.89 12.70 -0.22
CA GLY A 153 -0.81 14.07 -0.72
C GLY A 153 -0.36 14.10 -2.16
N LEU A 154 -0.31 15.31 -2.71
CA LEU A 154 0.09 15.58 -4.10
C LEU A 154 1.25 16.55 -4.10
N MET A 155 2.29 16.27 -4.91
CA MET A 155 3.42 17.17 -5.14
C MET A 155 3.52 17.51 -6.64
N VAL A 156 3.70 18.77 -6.95
CA VAL A 156 3.84 19.28 -8.31
C VAL A 156 5.15 20.03 -8.49
N ARG A 157 5.58 20.22 -9.75
CA ARG A 157 6.66 21.17 -10.05
C ARG A 157 6.21 22.58 -9.71
N TYR A 158 7.15 23.37 -9.22
CA TYR A 158 6.93 24.78 -8.87
C TYR A 158 8.08 25.64 -9.40
N THR A 159 7.76 26.78 -10.01
CA THR A 159 8.70 27.83 -10.36
C THR A 159 8.29 29.13 -9.68
N PRO A 160 9.18 29.77 -8.90
CA PRO A 160 8.85 31.02 -8.18
C PRO A 160 8.39 32.17 -9.09
N GLU A 161 8.80 32.17 -10.35
CA GLU A 161 8.42 33.19 -11.34
C GLU A 161 6.95 33.11 -11.74
N ASP A 162 6.33 31.94 -11.57
CA ASP A 162 4.92 31.69 -11.82
C ASP A 162 4.04 31.83 -10.56
N SER A 163 4.35 32.81 -9.69
CA SER A 163 3.69 32.96 -8.37
C SER A 163 2.16 33.12 -8.40
N ASN A 164 1.55 33.34 -9.57
CA ASN A 164 0.10 33.32 -9.78
C ASN A 164 -0.42 31.99 -10.37
N SER A 165 0.45 31.12 -10.84
CA SER A 165 0.12 29.76 -11.27
C SER A 165 0.90 28.76 -10.44
N LEU A 166 0.21 27.76 -9.88
CA LEU A 166 0.82 26.70 -9.08
C LEU A 166 1.67 25.78 -9.98
N GLY A 167 2.87 26.22 -10.32
CA GLY A 167 3.79 25.49 -11.17
C GLY A 167 3.38 25.45 -12.66
N THR A 168 4.18 24.77 -13.45
CA THR A 168 3.97 24.62 -14.91
C THR A 168 2.78 23.74 -15.27
N THR A 169 2.09 23.13 -14.32
CA THR A 169 1.03 22.12 -14.55
C THR A 169 -0.39 22.61 -14.31
N ASN A 170 -0.59 23.81 -13.76
CA ASN A 170 -1.90 24.34 -13.33
C ASN A 170 -2.72 23.39 -12.40
N ILE A 171 -2.06 22.43 -11.76
CA ILE A 171 -2.69 21.50 -10.82
C ILE A 171 -2.69 22.14 -9.44
N LYS A 172 -3.87 22.36 -8.86
CA LYS A 172 -4.06 22.98 -7.53
C LYS A 172 -4.66 22.01 -6.52
N SER A 173 -5.31 20.96 -7.02
CA SER A 173 -6.04 20.01 -6.21
C SER A 173 -6.24 18.69 -6.96
N LEU A 174 -6.79 17.69 -6.25
CA LEU A 174 -7.20 16.41 -6.84
C LEU A 174 -8.20 16.59 -8.00
N ALA A 175 -9.00 17.67 -7.98
CA ALA A 175 -10.00 17.95 -9.03
C ALA A 175 -9.38 18.32 -10.40
N ASP A 176 -8.09 18.69 -10.42
CA ASP A 176 -7.39 19.10 -11.64
C ASP A 176 -6.65 17.93 -12.32
N LEU A 177 -6.83 16.69 -11.84
CA LEU A 177 -6.06 15.53 -12.30
C LEU A 177 -6.66 14.85 -13.55
N ASP A 178 -7.73 15.38 -14.13
CA ASP A 178 -8.32 14.77 -15.34
C ASP A 178 -7.31 14.73 -16.49
N GLY A 179 -7.04 13.53 -17.02
CA GLY A 179 -6.06 13.29 -18.08
C GLY A 179 -4.61 13.49 -17.68
N LYS A 180 -4.28 13.84 -16.42
CA LYS A 180 -2.91 14.05 -15.94
C LYS A 180 -2.21 12.74 -15.65
N ILE A 181 -0.89 12.75 -15.78
CA ILE A 181 -0.05 11.60 -15.44
C ILE A 181 0.36 11.70 -13.97
N VAL A 182 -0.19 10.80 -13.16
CA VAL A 182 0.08 10.68 -11.73
C VAL A 182 1.14 9.62 -11.49
N GLY A 183 2.29 10.02 -10.98
CA GLY A 183 3.34 9.11 -10.53
C GLY A 183 3.00 8.52 -9.17
N VAL A 184 3.07 7.20 -9.04
CA VAL A 184 2.86 6.46 -7.80
C VAL A 184 3.97 5.45 -7.56
N ALA A 185 4.23 5.10 -6.31
CA ALA A 185 5.19 4.07 -5.99
C ALA A 185 4.62 2.67 -6.27
N ARG A 186 5.44 1.79 -6.89
CA ARG A 186 5.08 0.39 -7.14
C ARG A 186 4.86 -0.35 -5.82
N ASN A 187 3.87 -1.24 -5.76
CA ASN A 187 3.52 -2.00 -4.56
C ASN A 187 3.11 -1.13 -3.35
N SER A 188 2.75 0.16 -3.59
CA SER A 188 2.07 0.99 -2.59
C SER A 188 0.55 0.86 -2.70
N THR A 189 -0.15 1.32 -1.68
CA THR A 189 -1.62 1.38 -1.67
C THR A 189 -2.15 2.58 -2.46
N THR A 190 -1.31 3.59 -2.72
CA THR A 190 -1.69 4.92 -3.21
C THR A 190 -2.61 4.90 -4.43
N ARG A 191 -2.28 4.08 -5.45
CA ARG A 191 -3.12 4.02 -6.66
C ARG A 191 -4.53 3.52 -6.35
N HIS A 192 -4.62 2.46 -5.54
CA HIS A 192 -5.90 1.87 -5.14
C HIS A 192 -6.71 2.89 -4.34
N ASP A 193 -6.11 3.47 -3.32
CA ASP A 193 -6.76 4.42 -2.41
C ASP A 193 -7.22 5.69 -3.14
N MET A 194 -6.44 6.19 -4.12
CA MET A 194 -6.84 7.32 -4.96
C MET A 194 -8.05 6.99 -5.83
N VAL A 195 -8.05 5.83 -6.49
CA VAL A 195 -9.16 5.41 -7.36
C VAL A 195 -10.44 5.25 -6.54
N GLU A 196 -10.35 4.63 -5.36
CA GLU A 196 -11.48 4.48 -4.46
C GLU A 196 -11.98 5.83 -3.94
N TYR A 197 -11.06 6.72 -3.53
CA TYR A 197 -11.42 8.07 -3.08
C TYR A 197 -12.13 8.87 -4.17
N ILE A 198 -11.62 8.87 -5.41
CA ILE A 198 -12.22 9.55 -6.55
C ILE A 198 -13.64 8.98 -6.85
N ALA A 199 -13.79 7.65 -6.81
CA ALA A 199 -15.05 6.98 -7.07
C ALA A 199 -16.12 7.27 -6.01
N THR A 200 -15.72 7.48 -4.75
CA THR A 200 -16.64 7.74 -3.63
C THR A 200 -16.91 9.23 -3.38
N ALA A 201 -16.04 10.12 -3.85
CA ALA A 201 -16.22 11.56 -3.74
C ALA A 201 -17.27 12.04 -4.75
N ASN A 202 -18.48 12.30 -4.29
CA ASN A 202 -19.72 12.55 -5.07
C ASN A 202 -19.64 13.66 -6.15
N GLN A 203 -18.53 14.41 -6.26
CA GLN A 203 -18.37 15.51 -7.20
C GLN A 203 -17.07 15.45 -8.02
N LEU A 204 -16.20 14.50 -7.78
CA LEU A 204 -14.96 14.34 -8.53
C LEU A 204 -15.21 13.53 -9.80
N LYS A 205 -15.11 14.20 -10.96
CA LYS A 205 -15.16 13.55 -12.27
C LYS A 205 -13.80 13.69 -12.94
N VAL A 206 -12.81 12.96 -12.41
CA VAL A 206 -11.43 12.98 -12.91
C VAL A 206 -10.97 11.57 -13.23
N SER A 207 -10.21 11.43 -14.29
CA SER A 207 -9.67 10.17 -14.77
C SER A 207 -8.15 10.30 -14.99
N PRO A 208 -7.32 10.24 -13.91
CA PRO A 208 -5.89 10.34 -14.04
C PRO A 208 -5.29 9.09 -14.70
N GLN A 209 -4.16 9.28 -15.38
CA GLN A 209 -3.31 8.19 -15.85
C GLN A 209 -2.25 7.90 -14.80
N PHE A 210 -1.94 6.63 -14.52
CA PHE A 210 -0.97 6.26 -13.50
C PHE A 210 0.33 5.73 -14.11
N ALA A 211 1.47 6.27 -13.66
CA ALA A 211 2.81 5.77 -13.93
C ALA A 211 3.45 5.27 -12.63
N SER A 212 3.95 4.01 -12.62
CA SER A 212 4.49 3.37 -11.42
C SER A 212 6.01 3.33 -11.44
N TYR A 213 6.64 3.70 -10.31
CA TYR A 213 8.08 3.75 -10.12
C TYR A 213 8.53 2.87 -8.95
N SER A 214 9.77 2.39 -8.99
CA SER A 214 10.31 1.45 -8.01
C SER A 214 10.82 2.10 -6.72
N SER A 215 11.08 3.42 -6.73
CA SER A 215 11.55 4.19 -5.57
C SER A 215 10.99 5.61 -5.58
N TYR A 216 11.05 6.29 -4.45
CA TYR A 216 10.61 7.69 -4.34
C TYR A 216 11.58 8.64 -5.06
N ASP A 217 12.88 8.35 -5.05
CA ASP A 217 13.87 9.09 -5.83
C ASP A 217 13.56 9.05 -7.34
N ALA A 218 13.18 7.88 -7.86
CA ALA A 218 12.80 7.76 -9.27
C ALA A 218 11.52 8.55 -9.59
N LEU A 219 10.54 8.58 -8.68
CA LEU A 219 9.34 9.43 -8.80
C LEU A 219 9.70 10.91 -8.86
N TYR A 220 10.54 11.36 -7.93
CA TYR A 220 10.99 12.75 -7.85
C TYR A 220 11.74 13.18 -9.13
N LYS A 221 12.68 12.36 -9.62
CA LYS A 221 13.38 12.60 -10.88
C LYS A 221 12.43 12.67 -12.08
N ALA A 222 11.41 11.81 -12.14
CA ALA A 222 10.40 11.83 -13.19
C ALA A 222 9.54 13.11 -13.14
N LEU A 223 9.17 13.57 -11.94
CA LEU A 223 8.46 14.85 -11.77
C LEU A 223 9.31 16.01 -12.27
N LYS A 224 10.58 16.09 -11.85
CA LYS A 224 11.51 17.15 -12.23
C LYS A 224 11.73 17.21 -13.75
N LYS A 225 11.84 16.05 -14.39
CA LYS A 225 12.02 15.92 -15.85
C LYS A 225 10.75 16.25 -16.64
N GLY A 226 9.58 16.14 -16.03
CA GLY A 226 8.29 16.34 -16.68
C GLY A 226 7.72 15.07 -17.32
N ASP A 227 8.23 13.89 -16.97
CA ASP A 227 7.69 12.60 -17.42
C ASP A 227 6.34 12.30 -16.75
N ILE A 228 6.08 12.90 -15.58
CA ILE A 228 4.81 12.91 -14.86
C ILE A 228 4.41 14.34 -14.49
N ASP A 229 3.11 14.57 -14.30
CA ASP A 229 2.57 15.88 -13.93
C ASP A 229 2.58 16.10 -12.42
N VAL A 230 2.33 15.05 -11.65
CA VAL A 230 2.18 15.08 -10.20
C VAL A 230 2.67 13.77 -9.57
N ILE A 231 3.28 13.86 -8.39
CA ILE A 231 3.51 12.70 -7.52
C ILE A 231 2.36 12.59 -6.54
N ALA A 232 1.81 11.39 -6.39
CA ALA A 232 0.90 11.04 -5.31
C ALA A 232 1.55 9.97 -4.43
N VAL A 233 1.91 10.34 -3.20
CA VAL A 233 2.38 9.45 -2.13
C VAL A 233 2.05 10.10 -0.79
N ASP A 234 2.38 9.44 0.30
CA ASP A 234 2.12 9.92 1.64
C ASP A 234 2.88 11.23 1.92
N VAL A 235 2.22 12.18 2.59
CA VAL A 235 2.79 13.50 2.87
C VAL A 235 4.08 13.41 3.68
N SER A 236 4.16 12.46 4.61
CA SER A 236 5.39 12.19 5.36
C SER A 236 6.58 11.85 4.47
N ILE A 237 6.33 11.26 3.30
CA ILE A 237 7.35 10.96 2.30
C ILE A 237 7.63 12.20 1.44
N LEU A 238 6.57 12.90 0.98
CA LEU A 238 6.71 14.11 0.17
C LEU A 238 7.55 15.18 0.86
N ASN A 239 7.42 15.34 2.18
CA ASN A 239 8.19 16.32 2.96
C ASN A 239 9.71 16.17 2.77
N GLY A 240 10.20 14.94 2.60
CA GLY A 240 11.61 14.66 2.35
C GLY A 240 12.09 15.04 0.94
N TYR A 241 11.17 15.34 0.02
CA TYR A 241 11.45 15.71 -1.37
C TYR A 241 11.00 17.13 -1.73
N ASP A 242 10.47 17.88 -0.76
CA ASP A 242 10.02 19.26 -0.99
C ASP A 242 11.22 20.21 -1.04
N ASP A 243 11.38 20.88 -2.18
CA ASP A 243 12.43 21.86 -2.41
C ASP A 243 11.93 23.13 -3.13
N ALA A 244 12.82 24.05 -3.44
CA ALA A 244 12.47 25.32 -4.11
C ALA A 244 11.80 25.14 -5.48
N SER A 245 11.84 23.94 -6.06
CA SER A 245 11.29 23.62 -7.39
C SER A 245 10.09 22.69 -7.36
N THR A 246 9.59 22.38 -6.17
CA THR A 246 8.40 21.57 -5.94
C THR A 246 7.44 22.25 -4.98
N LYS A 247 6.22 21.77 -4.95
CA LYS A 247 5.21 22.23 -4.00
C LYS A 247 4.28 21.08 -3.63
N ILE A 248 4.12 20.84 -2.34
CA ILE A 248 3.10 19.94 -1.82
C ILE A 248 1.77 20.68 -1.78
N LEU A 249 0.77 20.16 -2.48
CA LEU A 249 -0.59 20.71 -2.49
C LEU A 249 -1.27 20.52 -1.13
N PRO A 250 -2.31 21.30 -0.80
CA PRO A 250 -2.99 21.20 0.50
C PRO A 250 -3.84 19.95 0.67
N ASP A 251 -4.21 19.27 -0.42
CA ASP A 251 -5.07 18.09 -0.38
C ASP A 251 -4.46 16.97 0.48
N ARG A 252 -5.30 16.37 1.33
CA ARG A 252 -4.98 15.22 2.19
C ARG A 252 -6.15 14.25 2.12
N PHE A 253 -5.89 13.01 1.70
CA PHE A 253 -6.93 12.00 1.58
C PHE A 253 -6.39 10.61 1.91
N ALA A 254 -7.27 9.63 2.15
CA ALA A 254 -6.93 8.25 2.46
C ALA A 254 -5.83 8.11 3.55
N GLY A 255 -6.23 8.05 4.80
CA GLY A 255 -5.32 7.90 5.94
C GLY A 255 -4.42 6.67 5.80
N GLN A 256 -3.11 6.85 6.03
CA GLN A 256 -2.08 5.83 5.93
C GLN A 256 -1.55 5.52 7.33
N HIS A 257 -1.98 4.38 7.90
CA HIS A 257 -1.56 3.92 9.22
C HIS A 257 -0.39 2.96 9.06
N TYR A 258 0.83 3.38 9.42
CA TYR A 258 2.01 2.53 9.31
C TYR A 258 2.12 1.57 10.47
N GLY A 259 2.39 0.31 10.16
CA GLY A 259 2.71 -0.74 11.11
C GLY A 259 3.97 -1.51 10.69
N ALA A 260 4.61 -2.12 11.66
CA ALA A 260 5.65 -3.10 11.39
C ALA A 260 5.03 -4.38 10.84
N ALA A 261 5.79 -5.12 10.03
CA ALA A 261 5.35 -6.41 9.50
C ALA A 261 6.38 -7.49 9.74
N VAL A 262 5.89 -8.69 10.05
CA VAL A 262 6.67 -9.93 10.17
C VAL A 262 5.98 -11.05 9.42
N LEU A 263 6.68 -12.15 9.16
CA LEU A 263 6.04 -13.36 8.66
C LEU A 263 5.00 -13.87 9.67
N PRO A 264 3.87 -14.42 9.23
CA PRO A 264 2.80 -14.87 10.14
C PRO A 264 3.25 -15.90 11.18
N GLU A 265 4.17 -16.80 10.81
CA GLU A 265 4.78 -17.75 11.73
C GLU A 265 5.64 -17.08 12.82
N ASN A 266 6.17 -15.90 12.57
CA ASN A 266 7.03 -15.13 13.47
C ASN A 266 6.25 -14.07 14.28
N ALA A 267 4.92 -14.16 14.33
CA ALA A 267 4.03 -13.18 14.95
C ALA A 267 4.36 -12.84 16.41
N LYS A 268 5.05 -13.75 17.14
CA LYS A 268 5.53 -13.48 18.51
C LYS A 268 6.47 -12.27 18.62
N LEU A 269 7.17 -11.92 17.53
CA LEU A 269 8.00 -10.71 17.52
C LEU A 269 7.15 -9.44 17.68
N LEU A 270 5.89 -9.47 17.28
CA LEU A 270 4.98 -8.33 17.45
C LEU A 270 4.65 -8.03 18.92
N ASP A 271 4.78 -8.99 19.84
CA ASP A 271 4.60 -8.73 21.27
C ASP A 271 5.66 -7.73 21.75
N VAL A 272 6.92 -7.88 21.29
CA VAL A 272 8.01 -6.96 21.57
C VAL A 272 7.80 -5.62 20.87
N VAL A 273 7.44 -5.66 19.58
CA VAL A 273 7.20 -4.46 18.76
C VAL A 273 6.08 -3.61 19.36
N ASN A 274 4.93 -4.21 19.68
CA ASN A 274 3.78 -3.48 20.21
C ASN A 274 4.04 -2.92 21.61
N LYS A 275 4.84 -3.61 22.44
CA LYS A 275 5.29 -3.08 23.73
C LYS A 275 6.08 -1.79 23.56
N VAL A 276 6.97 -1.72 22.54
CA VAL A 276 7.79 -0.52 22.27
C VAL A 276 6.93 0.60 21.65
N ILE A 277 5.93 0.28 20.82
CA ILE A 277 5.02 1.26 20.24
C ILE A 277 4.08 1.86 21.29
N GLY A 278 3.62 1.05 22.24
CA GLY A 278 2.65 1.45 23.27
C GLY A 278 3.25 2.09 24.52
N GLY A 279 4.56 2.06 24.71
CA GLY A 279 5.30 2.68 25.82
C GLY A 279 5.68 4.09 25.51
#